data_add386768ec0183287907bb3cccdaabc
#
_entry.id   add386768ec0183287907bb3cccdaabc
#
_cell.length_a   1.000
_cell.length_b   1.000
_cell.length_c   1.000
_cell.angle_alpha   90.00
_cell.angle_beta   90.00
_cell.angle_gamma   90.00
#
_symmetry.space_group_name_H-M   'P 1'
#
loop_
_entity.id
_entity.type
_entity.pdbx_description
1 polymer ?
#
loop_
_entity_poly.entity_id
_entity_poly.type
_entity_poly.pdbx_seq_one_letter_code
_entity_poly.pdbx_strand_id
1 'polypeptide(L)' 'MPRPNKYLYIWVVQGNYGSYGWEDLAESESYREAWCNLKEYRISSGPAPHRIIQRREPNPAYFSKQMAAPGF' A
#
# COMPACT_ATOMS: atom_id res chain seq x y z
N MET A 1 18.50 20.17 2.02
CA MET A 1 17.47 19.20 2.43
C MET A 1 16.52 18.94 1.32
N PRO A 2 16.36 17.69 0.97
CA PRO A 2 15.38 17.38 -0.06
C PRO A 2 13.97 17.67 0.42
N ARG A 3 13.15 18.10 -0.48
CA ARG A 3 11.75 18.33 -0.15
C ARG A 3 11.05 17.00 -0.01
N PRO A 4 10.05 16.88 0.88
CA PRO A 4 9.28 15.67 0.94
C PRO A 4 8.51 15.48 -0.37
N ASN A 5 8.38 14.25 -0.80
CA ASN A 5 7.60 13.95 -1.98
C ASN A 5 6.12 14.21 -1.72
N LYS A 6 5.43 14.72 -2.71
CA LYS A 6 4.00 14.97 -2.58
C LYS A 6 3.20 13.69 -2.39
N TYR A 7 3.65 12.61 -2.99
CA TYR A 7 3.00 11.31 -2.89
C TYR A 7 3.98 10.25 -2.48
N LEU A 8 3.46 9.26 -1.77
CA LEU A 8 4.21 8.05 -1.43
C LEU A 8 3.68 6.91 -2.27
N TYR A 9 4.57 6.01 -2.60
CA TYR A 9 4.18 4.80 -3.32
C TYR A 9 4.29 3.63 -2.36
N ILE A 10 3.22 2.86 -2.28
CA ILE A 10 3.20 1.67 -1.44
C ILE A 10 2.87 0.46 -2.29
N TRP A 11 3.26 -0.70 -1.82
CA TRP A 11 2.98 -1.96 -2.48
C TRP A 11 1.90 -2.67 -1.68
N VAL A 12 0.84 -3.06 -2.34
CA VAL A 12 -0.31 -3.68 -1.69
C VAL A 12 -0.49 -5.09 -2.19
N VAL A 13 -0.54 -6.03 -1.28
CA VAL A 13 -0.88 -7.41 -1.60
C VAL A 13 -2.38 -7.54 -1.56
N GLN A 14 -2.96 -8.03 -2.62
CA GLN A 14 -4.39 -8.23 -2.72
C GLN A 14 -4.72 -9.70 -2.98
N GLY A 15 -5.83 -10.14 -2.45
CA GLY A 15 -6.36 -11.46 -2.70
C GLY A 15 -7.79 -11.38 -3.21
N ASN A 16 -8.15 -12.29 -4.10
CA ASN A 16 -9.50 -12.37 -4.61
C ASN A 16 -10.14 -13.66 -4.12
N TYR A 17 -11.01 -13.54 -3.15
CA TYR A 17 -11.69 -14.68 -2.55
C TYR A 17 -13.09 -14.92 -3.13
N GLY A 18 -13.41 -14.18 -4.19
CA GLY A 18 -14.64 -14.46 -4.96
C GLY A 18 -15.87 -13.68 -4.55
N SER A 19 -15.95 -13.20 -3.33
CA SER A 19 -17.18 -12.54 -2.86
C SER A 19 -17.24 -11.07 -3.23
N TYR A 20 -16.14 -10.37 -3.06
CA TYR A 20 -16.11 -8.92 -3.26
C TYR A 20 -14.99 -8.46 -4.18
N GLY A 21 -14.45 -9.37 -4.98
CA GLY A 21 -13.35 -9.05 -5.86
C GLY A 21 -12.02 -8.99 -5.12
N TRP A 22 -11.17 -8.07 -5.54
CA TRP A 22 -9.84 -7.94 -4.94
C TRP A 22 -9.89 -7.15 -3.64
N GLU A 23 -9.36 -7.77 -2.59
CA GLU A 23 -9.31 -7.16 -1.28
C GLU A 23 -7.87 -6.85 -0.88
N ASP A 24 -7.64 -5.71 -0.23
CA ASP A 24 -6.33 -5.36 0.28
C ASP A 24 -6.02 -6.20 1.52
N LEU A 25 -4.93 -6.93 1.49
CA LEU A 25 -4.55 -7.80 2.60
C LEU A 25 -3.39 -7.24 3.40
N ALA A 26 -2.44 -6.63 2.76
CA ALA A 26 -1.27 -6.06 3.42
C ALA A 26 -0.70 -4.92 2.61
N GLU A 27 -0.13 -3.94 3.30
CA GLU A 27 0.53 -2.82 2.67
C GLU A 27 1.98 -2.77 3.13
N SER A 28 2.87 -2.41 2.23
CA SER A 28 4.29 -2.33 2.52
C SER A 28 4.92 -1.18 1.79
N GLU A 29 5.94 -0.59 2.38
CA GLU A 29 6.70 0.46 1.72
C GLU A 29 7.76 -0.10 0.77
N SER A 30 8.03 -1.39 0.86
CA SER A 30 9.06 -2.05 0.09
C SER A 30 8.46 -3.21 -0.71
N TYR A 31 8.89 -3.33 -1.96
CA TYR A 31 8.48 -4.41 -2.83
C TYR A 31 8.89 -5.77 -2.25
N ARG A 32 10.04 -5.81 -1.61
CA ARG A 32 10.56 -7.04 -1.01
C ARG A 32 9.64 -7.54 0.11
N GLU A 33 9.18 -6.64 0.97
CA GLU A 33 8.22 -6.97 2.00
C GLU A 33 6.90 -7.43 1.41
N ALA A 34 6.44 -6.78 0.36
CA ALA A 34 5.22 -7.17 -0.33
C ALA A 34 5.33 -8.59 -0.88
N TRP A 35 6.50 -8.95 -1.42
CA TRP A 35 6.73 -10.30 -1.91
C TRP A 35 6.68 -11.34 -0.79
N CYS A 36 7.27 -11.03 0.36
CA CYS A 36 7.22 -11.91 1.51
C CYS A 36 5.78 -12.11 1.98
N ASN A 37 5.02 -11.03 2.05
CA ASN A 37 3.61 -11.09 2.42
C ASN A 37 2.80 -11.91 1.41
N LEU A 38 3.07 -11.72 0.13
CA LEU A 38 2.39 -12.47 -0.91
C LEU A 38 2.62 -13.97 -0.78
N LYS A 39 3.84 -14.37 -0.51
CA LYS A 39 4.16 -15.77 -0.32
C LYS A 39 3.41 -16.37 0.87
N GLU A 40 3.36 -15.64 1.97
CA GLU A 40 2.65 -16.08 3.16
C GLU A 40 1.17 -16.26 2.90
N TYR A 41 0.57 -15.30 2.21
CA TYR A 41 -0.86 -15.39 1.89
C TYR A 41 -1.16 -16.52 0.91
N ARG A 42 -0.28 -16.78 -0.03
CA ARG A 42 -0.46 -17.90 -0.95
C ARG A 42 -0.46 -19.24 -0.24
N ILE A 43 0.39 -19.37 0.77
CA ILE A 43 0.47 -20.59 1.56
C ILE A 43 -0.75 -20.72 2.47
N SER A 44 -1.13 -19.63 3.12
CA SER A 44 -2.19 -19.65 4.11
C SER A 44 -3.59 -19.67 3.54
N SER A 45 -3.79 -18.99 2.41
CA SER A 45 -5.13 -18.80 1.85
C SER A 45 -5.49 -19.79 0.75
N GLY A 46 -4.61 -20.71 0.42
CA GLY A 46 -4.91 -21.76 -0.54
C GLY A 46 -5.00 -21.27 -1.98
N PRO A 47 -5.95 -21.75 -2.75
CA PRO A 47 -5.97 -21.52 -4.20
C PRO A 47 -6.44 -20.15 -4.64
N ALA A 48 -6.81 -19.28 -3.74
CA ALA A 48 -7.27 -17.96 -4.15
C ALA A 48 -6.17 -17.18 -4.85
N PRO A 49 -6.46 -16.46 -5.92
CA PRO A 49 -5.44 -15.68 -6.61
C PRO A 49 -5.01 -14.47 -5.77
N HIS A 50 -3.73 -14.18 -5.82
CA HIS A 50 -3.15 -13.05 -5.13
C HIS A 50 -2.31 -12.23 -6.10
N ARG A 51 -2.18 -10.95 -5.84
CA ARG A 51 -1.34 -10.07 -6.65
C ARG A 51 -0.74 -8.94 -5.82
N ILE A 52 0.28 -8.29 -6.38
CA ILE A 52 0.86 -7.09 -5.79
C ILE A 52 0.54 -5.94 -6.74
N ILE A 53 0.02 -4.87 -6.21
CA ILE A 53 -0.18 -3.64 -6.96
C ILE A 53 0.60 -2.52 -6.30
N GLN A 54 0.91 -1.49 -7.06
CA GLN A 54 1.51 -0.27 -6.53
C GLN A 54 0.40 0.78 -6.40
N ARG A 55 0.33 1.40 -5.24
CA ARG A 55 -0.67 2.45 -4.99
C ARG A 55 0.04 3.73 -4.63
N ARG A 56 -0.49 4.83 -5.10
CA ARG A 56 0.00 6.16 -4.76
C ARG A 56 -0.91 6.75 -3.69
N GLU A 57 -0.30 7.19 -2.61
CA GLU A 57 -1.05 7.82 -1.53
C GLU A 57 -0.48 9.20 -1.22
N PRO A 58 -1.29 10.14 -0.74
CA PRO A 58 -0.77 11.44 -0.33
C PRO A 58 0.22 11.29 0.80
N ASN A 59 1.33 12.02 0.73
CA ASN A 59 2.34 11.98 1.76
C ASN A 59 1.90 12.86 2.93
N PRO A 60 1.64 12.30 4.10
CA PRO A 60 1.19 13.09 5.24
C PRO A 60 2.15 14.20 5.64
N ALA A 61 3.43 13.96 5.50
CA ALA A 61 4.42 14.98 5.83
C ALA A 61 4.32 16.20 4.91
N TYR A 62 4.04 15.97 3.63
CA TYR A 62 3.87 17.05 2.69
C TYR A 62 2.58 17.84 2.94
N PHE A 63 1.48 17.15 3.09
CA PHE A 63 0.19 17.79 3.23
C PHE A 63 -0.03 18.38 4.62
N SER A 64 0.52 17.79 5.66
CA SER A 64 0.47 18.37 7.00
C SER A 64 1.15 19.72 7.06
N LYS A 65 2.26 19.84 6.40
CA LYS A 65 2.98 21.11 6.38
C LYS A 65 2.19 22.19 5.70
N GLN A 66 1.48 21.86 4.63
CA GLN A 66 0.66 22.82 3.94
C GLN A 66 -0.60 23.17 4.72
N MET A 67 -1.19 22.19 5.34
CA MET A 67 -2.41 22.42 6.09
C MET A 67 -2.17 23.18 7.38
N ALA A 68 -1.01 23.07 7.93
CA ALA A 68 -0.66 23.81 9.14
C ALA A 68 -0.41 25.28 8.90
N ALA A 69 -0.22 25.65 7.68
CA ALA A 69 0.16 26.99 7.41
C ALA A 69 -0.96 27.92 7.58
N PRO A 70 -2.02 27.94 7.32
CA PRO A 70 -2.77 29.07 7.42
C PRO A 70 -3.56 29.29 8.45
N GLY A 71 -3.13 29.82 9.16
CA GLY A 71 -3.82 30.39 10.06
C GLY A 71 -5.29 30.38 9.99
N PHE A 72 -5.79 29.43 10.26
CA PHE A 72 -7.23 29.36 10.41
C PHE A 72 -7.62 29.72 11.79
#